data_f481a0efc70d0b694fdab8761d4617bf
#
_entry.id   f481a0efc70d0b694fdab8761d4617bf
#
_cell.length_a   1.000
_cell.length_b   1.000
_cell.length_c   1.000
_cell.angle_alpha   90.00
_cell.angle_beta   90.00
_cell.angle_gamma   90.00
#
_symmetry.space_group_name_H-M   'P 1'
#
loop_
_entity.id
_entity.type
_entity.pdbx_description
1 polymer ?
#
loop_
_entity_poly.entity_id
_entity_poly.type
_entity_poly.pdbx_seq_one_letter_code
_entity_poly.pdbx_strand_id
1 'polypeptide(L)'
;MKCPSCGSPFATPVPECPNCRLSLDRLDAKFGAVPRHMRYLTDRSGKLPLSAISKLRGLLQIFERKFPQAPFSVFVTDHVPNGSISEYTFWLANRARLSPLEATTGNNFDLLLGINVDSGEAALTVGYGLENYLTENDLESVLGAAEGAFRAGDVPRGIRECVQVMTNRLREIAKANETRPSPSVPANGEY
;
A
#
# COMPACT_ATOMS: atom_id res chain seq x y z
N MET A 1 -8.01 -10.77 0.74
CA MET A 1 -8.60 -9.43 0.56
C MET A 1 -9.66 -9.16 1.61
N LYS A 2 -9.68 -7.99 2.25
CA LYS A 2 -10.73 -7.57 3.20
C LYS A 2 -11.31 -6.22 2.80
N CYS A 3 -12.57 -5.99 3.13
CA CYS A 3 -13.21 -4.69 2.93
C CYS A 3 -12.55 -3.63 3.83
N PRO A 4 -12.09 -2.49 3.31
CA PRO A 4 -11.44 -1.45 4.12
C PRO A 4 -12.39 -0.75 5.10
N SER A 5 -13.70 -0.92 4.95
CA SER A 5 -14.72 -0.33 5.82
C SER A 5 -15.19 -1.28 6.92
N CYS A 6 -15.59 -2.51 6.57
CA CYS A 6 -16.23 -3.43 7.52
C CYS A 6 -15.41 -4.68 7.84
N GLY A 7 -14.23 -4.86 7.24
CA GLY A 7 -13.35 -6.00 7.47
C GLY A 7 -13.85 -7.34 6.89
N SER A 8 -14.98 -7.37 6.18
CA SER A 8 -15.48 -8.62 5.57
C SER A 8 -14.50 -9.19 4.56
N PRO A 9 -14.16 -10.51 4.64
CA PRO A 9 -13.22 -11.13 3.72
C PRO A 9 -13.84 -11.41 2.34
N PHE A 10 -13.02 -11.35 1.29
CA PHE A 10 -13.39 -11.73 -0.09
C PHE A 10 -12.36 -12.69 -0.66
N ALA A 11 -12.83 -13.65 -1.46
CA ALA A 11 -11.97 -14.54 -2.22
C ALA A 11 -11.48 -13.90 -3.54
N THR A 12 -12.29 -13.03 -4.14
CA THR A 12 -12.01 -12.35 -5.41
C THR A 12 -12.40 -10.87 -5.33
N PRO A 13 -11.80 -9.98 -6.14
CA PRO A 13 -12.22 -8.60 -6.22
C PRO A 13 -13.71 -8.48 -6.56
N VAL A 14 -14.42 -7.62 -5.85
CA VAL A 14 -15.84 -7.33 -6.08
C VAL A 14 -16.03 -5.83 -6.26
N PRO A 15 -16.93 -5.38 -7.17
CA PRO A 15 -17.17 -3.97 -7.40
C PRO A 15 -17.85 -3.26 -6.20
N GLU A 16 -18.61 -4.01 -5.42
CA GLU A 16 -19.30 -3.54 -4.22
C GLU A 16 -19.22 -4.59 -3.12
N CYS A 17 -18.95 -4.16 -1.89
CA CYS A 17 -18.93 -5.03 -0.72
C CYS A 17 -20.33 -5.58 -0.43
N PRO A 18 -20.55 -6.90 -0.42
CA PRO A 18 -21.87 -7.48 -0.17
C PRO A 18 -22.39 -7.22 1.25
N ASN A 19 -21.50 -6.92 2.21
CA ASN A 19 -21.88 -6.67 3.59
C ASN A 19 -22.24 -5.20 3.86
N CYS A 20 -21.35 -4.25 3.50
CA CYS A 20 -21.56 -2.83 3.82
C CYS A 20 -21.83 -1.95 2.59
N ARG A 21 -21.85 -2.55 1.39
CA ARG A 21 -22.07 -1.87 0.10
C ARG A 21 -21.03 -0.80 -0.22
N LEU A 22 -19.83 -0.91 0.33
CA LEU A 22 -18.72 -0.05 -0.06
C LEU A 22 -18.38 -0.30 -1.53
N SER A 23 -18.29 0.77 -2.30
CA SER A 23 -17.84 0.78 -3.69
C SER A 23 -16.94 2.00 -3.93
N LEU A 24 -16.16 1.98 -5.01
CA LEU A 24 -15.34 3.13 -5.37
C LEU A 24 -16.18 4.37 -5.66
N ASP A 25 -17.36 4.23 -6.30
CA ASP A 25 -18.25 5.36 -6.58
C ASP A 25 -18.76 6.01 -5.29
N ARG A 26 -19.04 5.22 -4.25
CA ARG A 26 -19.40 5.77 -2.92
C ARG A 26 -18.25 6.48 -2.25
N LEU A 27 -17.02 5.98 -2.43
CA LEU A 27 -15.81 6.64 -1.93
C LEU A 27 -15.52 7.92 -2.71
N ASP A 28 -15.74 7.95 -4.03
CA ASP A 28 -15.64 9.16 -4.84
C ASP A 28 -16.61 10.25 -4.36
N ALA A 29 -17.87 9.87 -4.09
CA ALA A 29 -18.87 10.79 -3.53
C ALA A 29 -18.49 11.27 -2.11
N LYS A 30 -17.82 10.42 -1.32
CA LYS A 30 -17.42 10.69 0.06
C LYS A 30 -16.19 11.59 0.15
N PHE A 31 -15.16 11.32 -0.66
CA PHE A 31 -13.85 11.97 -0.57
C PHE A 31 -13.62 13.06 -1.63
N GLY A 32 -14.41 13.05 -2.71
CA GLY A 32 -14.40 14.10 -3.73
C GLY A 32 -13.20 14.05 -4.65
N ALA A 33 -12.54 15.19 -4.86
CA ALA A 33 -11.41 15.27 -5.78
C ALA A 33 -10.17 14.56 -5.23
N VAL A 34 -9.56 13.72 -6.08
CA VAL A 34 -8.31 13.03 -5.73
C VAL A 34 -7.19 14.04 -5.48
N PRO A 35 -6.57 14.06 -4.32
CA PRO A 35 -5.47 14.98 -4.04
C PRO A 35 -4.27 14.67 -4.92
N ARG A 36 -3.55 15.71 -5.35
CA ARG A 36 -2.31 15.51 -6.10
C ARG A 36 -1.33 14.68 -5.28
N HIS A 37 -0.94 13.55 -5.81
CA HIS A 37 0.08 12.69 -5.24
C HIS A 37 1.45 13.02 -5.86
N MET A 38 2.47 13.10 -4.99
CA MET A 38 3.88 13.21 -5.40
C MET A 38 4.52 11.84 -5.24
N ARG A 39 5.31 11.43 -6.22
CA ARG A 39 6.04 10.16 -6.18
C ARG A 39 6.77 9.98 -4.84
N TYR A 40 6.70 8.79 -4.28
CA TYR A 40 7.27 8.35 -3.01
C TYR A 40 6.53 8.85 -1.77
N LEU A 41 6.51 10.15 -1.52
CA LEU A 41 5.97 10.72 -0.29
C LEU A 41 5.20 12.00 -0.59
N THR A 42 3.94 12.01 -0.18
CA THR A 42 3.08 13.19 -0.16
C THR A 42 2.75 13.52 1.29
N ASP A 43 3.15 14.69 1.76
CA ASP A 43 2.73 15.22 3.05
C ASP A 43 1.71 16.35 2.84
N ARG A 44 0.45 16.08 3.19
CA ARG A 44 -0.65 17.06 3.16
C ARG A 44 -0.85 17.71 4.52
N SER A 45 -0.31 17.12 5.59
CA SER A 45 -0.40 17.68 6.94
C SER A 45 0.53 18.87 7.14
N GLY A 46 1.63 18.93 6.37
CA GLY A 46 2.69 19.92 6.57
C GLY A 46 3.45 19.77 7.89
N LYS A 47 3.23 18.66 8.61
CA LYS A 47 3.83 18.43 9.94
C LYS A 47 5.19 17.73 9.89
N LEU A 48 5.57 17.17 8.72
CA LEU A 48 6.87 16.54 8.57
C LEU A 48 7.99 17.58 8.32
N PRO A 49 9.10 17.51 9.05
CA PRO A 49 10.27 18.34 8.74
C PRO A 49 10.82 18.07 7.34
N LEU A 50 11.23 19.11 6.62
CA LEU A 50 11.78 18.98 5.25
C LEU A 50 12.97 18.01 5.19
N SER A 51 13.82 18.00 6.22
CA SER A 51 14.94 17.08 6.34
C SER A 51 14.49 15.61 6.45
N ALA A 52 13.37 15.35 7.14
CA ALA A 52 12.77 14.03 7.23
C ALA A 52 12.16 13.61 5.88
N ILE A 53 11.43 14.51 5.21
CA ILE A 53 10.87 14.25 3.87
C ILE A 53 11.96 13.83 2.89
N SER A 54 13.08 14.55 2.84
CA SER A 54 14.21 14.23 1.96
C SER A 54 14.79 12.83 2.24
N LYS A 55 15.03 12.51 3.52
CA LYS A 55 15.55 11.19 3.94
C LYS A 55 14.58 10.06 3.60
N LEU A 56 13.28 10.26 3.85
CA LEU A 56 12.25 9.27 3.55
C LEU A 56 12.09 9.03 2.05
N ARG A 57 12.13 10.08 1.23
CA ARG A 57 12.14 9.92 -0.23
C ARG A 57 13.34 9.11 -0.71
N GLY A 58 14.55 9.38 -0.17
CA GLY A 58 15.73 8.59 -0.45
C GLY A 58 15.57 7.11 -0.06
N LEU A 59 14.96 6.82 1.09
CA LEU A 59 14.66 5.46 1.53
C LEU A 59 13.70 4.74 0.56
N LEU A 60 12.61 5.40 0.15
CA LEU A 60 11.63 4.85 -0.78
C LEU A 60 12.21 4.64 -2.19
N GLN A 61 13.11 5.51 -2.64
CA GLN A 61 13.89 5.30 -3.88
C GLN A 61 14.79 4.07 -3.78
N ILE A 62 15.43 3.85 -2.63
CA ILE A 62 16.25 2.64 -2.41
C ILE A 62 15.36 1.39 -2.42
N PHE A 63 14.17 1.46 -1.81
CA PHE A 63 13.20 0.37 -1.83
C PHE A 63 12.77 0.05 -3.27
N GLU A 64 12.38 1.04 -4.06
CA GLU A 64 11.97 0.85 -5.46
C GLU A 64 13.08 0.27 -6.33
N ARG A 65 14.34 0.67 -6.13
CA ARG A 65 15.46 0.05 -6.84
C ARG A 65 15.64 -1.44 -6.53
N LYS A 66 15.23 -1.88 -5.34
CA LYS A 66 15.28 -3.31 -4.95
C LYS A 66 14.07 -4.08 -5.45
N PHE A 67 12.92 -3.43 -5.52
CA PHE A 67 11.63 -4.01 -5.89
C PHE A 67 10.95 -3.12 -6.93
N PRO A 68 11.52 -3.03 -8.17
CA PRO A 68 11.02 -2.09 -9.17
C PRO A 68 9.57 -2.35 -9.61
N GLN A 69 9.11 -3.59 -9.43
CA GLN A 69 7.73 -4.00 -9.71
C GLN A 69 6.75 -3.66 -8.58
N ALA A 70 7.22 -3.32 -7.38
CA ALA A 70 6.40 -3.07 -6.20
C ALA A 70 6.73 -1.70 -5.57
N PRO A 71 6.43 -0.59 -6.25
CA PRO A 71 6.73 0.76 -5.73
C PRO A 71 5.98 1.00 -4.42
N PHE A 72 6.68 1.58 -3.45
CA PHE A 72 6.11 1.92 -2.15
C PHE A 72 5.93 3.43 -2.04
N SER A 73 4.69 3.85 -1.92
CA SER A 73 4.28 5.25 -1.74
C SER A 73 3.75 5.50 -0.33
N VAL A 74 3.92 6.72 0.16
CA VAL A 74 3.42 7.16 1.47
C VAL A 74 2.60 8.43 1.31
N PHE A 75 1.43 8.44 1.93
CA PHE A 75 0.54 9.59 2.01
C PHE A 75 0.29 9.97 3.46
N VAL A 76 0.64 11.19 3.83
CA VAL A 76 0.50 11.71 5.19
C VAL A 76 -0.52 12.84 5.18
N THR A 77 -1.50 12.75 6.06
CA THR A 77 -2.56 13.76 6.25
C THR A 77 -2.84 13.99 7.73
N ASP A 78 -3.40 15.12 8.07
CA ASP A 78 -3.94 15.43 9.41
C ASP A 78 -5.46 15.27 9.46
N HIS A 79 -6.11 15.18 8.30
CA HIS A 79 -7.54 15.07 8.21
C HIS A 79 -7.98 14.05 7.16
N VAL A 80 -8.95 13.20 7.53
CA VAL A 80 -9.67 12.30 6.61
C VAL A 80 -11.14 12.70 6.61
N PRO A 81 -11.68 13.18 5.48
CA PRO A 81 -13.08 13.59 5.42
C PRO A 81 -14.04 12.41 5.68
N ASN A 82 -14.85 12.50 6.73
CA ASN A 82 -15.97 11.58 7.00
C ASN A 82 -15.68 10.08 6.90
N GLY A 83 -14.43 9.64 7.14
CA GLY A 83 -14.05 8.23 6.98
C GLY A 83 -12.84 7.81 7.81
N SER A 84 -12.50 6.53 7.70
CA SER A 84 -11.30 5.99 8.27
C SER A 84 -10.10 6.18 7.34
N ILE A 85 -8.89 6.16 7.91
CA ILE A 85 -7.64 6.18 7.10
C ILE A 85 -7.57 4.95 6.17
N SER A 86 -8.14 3.83 6.56
CA SER A 86 -8.20 2.61 5.75
C SER A 86 -9.03 2.80 4.48
N GLU A 87 -10.26 3.35 4.58
CA GLU A 87 -11.08 3.67 3.42
C GLU A 87 -10.42 4.71 2.51
N TYR A 88 -9.83 5.74 3.12
CA TYR A 88 -9.16 6.81 2.38
C TYR A 88 -7.93 6.31 1.63
N THR A 89 -7.10 5.49 2.28
CA THR A 89 -5.91 4.89 1.67
C THR A 89 -6.29 3.95 0.52
N PHE A 90 -7.32 3.11 0.72
CA PHE A 90 -7.85 2.25 -0.33
C PHE A 90 -8.37 3.05 -1.53
N TRP A 91 -9.14 4.11 -1.29
CA TRP A 91 -9.63 5.01 -2.34
C TRP A 91 -8.49 5.67 -3.12
N LEU A 92 -7.49 6.22 -2.41
CA LEU A 92 -6.31 6.81 -3.03
C LEU A 92 -5.54 5.79 -3.88
N ALA A 93 -5.33 4.57 -3.38
CA ALA A 93 -4.64 3.51 -4.12
C ALA A 93 -5.33 3.20 -5.46
N ASN A 94 -6.66 3.33 -5.52
CA ASN A 94 -7.44 3.05 -6.73
C ASN A 94 -7.66 4.27 -7.64
N ARG A 95 -7.40 5.50 -7.18
CA ARG A 95 -7.71 6.74 -7.93
C ARG A 95 -6.50 7.62 -8.20
N ALA A 96 -5.42 7.54 -7.42
CA ALA A 96 -4.33 8.51 -7.45
C ALA A 96 -3.22 8.21 -8.47
N ARG A 97 -3.31 7.13 -9.26
CA ARG A 97 -2.27 6.72 -10.22
C ARG A 97 -0.87 6.82 -9.59
N LEU A 98 -0.63 5.97 -8.59
CA LEU A 98 0.59 6.02 -7.77
C LEU A 98 1.86 5.73 -8.56
N SER A 99 1.75 4.87 -9.57
CA SER A 99 2.86 4.39 -10.36
C SER A 99 2.56 4.45 -11.87
N PRO A 100 3.55 4.78 -12.72
CA PRO A 100 3.42 4.65 -14.16
C PRO A 100 3.37 3.19 -14.62
N LEU A 101 3.77 2.21 -13.80
CA LEU A 101 3.79 0.79 -14.14
C LEU A 101 2.38 0.25 -14.37
N GLU A 102 1.40 0.63 -13.56
CA GLU A 102 0.00 0.22 -13.71
C GLU A 102 -0.54 0.58 -15.11
N ALA A 103 -0.21 1.77 -15.59
CA ALA A 103 -0.64 2.24 -16.90
C ALA A 103 -0.04 1.45 -18.08
N THR A 104 1.15 0.84 -17.88
CA THR A 104 1.89 0.13 -18.94
C THR A 104 1.70 -1.38 -18.89
N THR A 105 1.52 -1.96 -17.71
CA THR A 105 1.45 -3.41 -17.53
C THR A 105 0.03 -3.93 -17.25
N GLY A 106 -0.91 -3.05 -16.89
CA GLY A 106 -2.25 -3.43 -16.42
C GLY A 106 -2.26 -4.13 -15.06
N ASN A 107 -1.09 -4.34 -14.43
CA ASN A 107 -0.94 -4.99 -13.14
C ASN A 107 -0.67 -3.94 -12.07
N ASN A 108 -1.49 -3.95 -11.04
CA ASN A 108 -1.29 -3.10 -9.87
C ASN A 108 -0.51 -3.88 -8.80
N PHE A 109 0.77 -3.53 -8.61
CA PHE A 109 1.64 -4.05 -7.56
C PHE A 109 2.04 -2.95 -6.56
N ASP A 110 1.35 -1.82 -6.57
CA ASP A 110 1.68 -0.67 -5.76
C ASP A 110 1.41 -0.93 -4.27
N LEU A 111 2.25 -0.36 -3.42
CA LEU A 111 2.09 -0.32 -1.98
C LEU A 111 1.80 1.12 -1.57
N LEU A 112 0.69 1.36 -0.86
CA LEU A 112 0.36 2.68 -0.33
C LEU A 112 0.16 2.63 1.17
N LEU A 113 1.02 3.34 1.91
CA LEU A 113 0.89 3.59 3.34
C LEU A 113 0.21 4.96 3.54
N GLY A 114 -1.00 4.96 4.07
CA GLY A 114 -1.72 6.16 4.51
C GLY A 114 -1.55 6.38 6.00
N ILE A 115 -1.29 7.62 6.42
CA ILE A 115 -1.07 7.97 7.83
C ILE A 115 -1.89 9.21 8.15
N ASN A 116 -2.70 9.13 9.21
CA ASN A 116 -3.34 10.28 9.84
C ASN A 116 -2.51 10.69 11.07
N VAL A 117 -1.83 11.84 10.97
CA VAL A 117 -0.90 12.28 12.03
C VAL A 117 -1.61 12.76 13.30
N ASP A 118 -2.89 13.12 13.22
CA ASP A 118 -3.65 13.62 14.38
C ASP A 118 -4.23 12.48 15.21
N SER A 119 -4.68 11.39 14.56
CA SER A 119 -5.15 10.21 15.28
C SER A 119 -4.03 9.20 15.57
N GLY A 120 -2.89 9.28 14.89
CA GLY A 120 -1.84 8.28 14.94
C GLY A 120 -2.19 6.98 14.23
N GLU A 121 -3.30 6.97 13.49
CA GLU A 121 -3.74 5.80 12.73
C GLU A 121 -3.01 5.68 11.39
N ALA A 122 -2.74 4.44 10.99
CA ALA A 122 -2.15 4.15 9.69
C ALA A 122 -2.86 2.97 9.02
N ALA A 123 -2.85 2.95 7.69
CA ALA A 123 -3.37 1.86 6.88
C ALA A 123 -2.42 1.57 5.73
N LEU A 124 -2.28 0.29 5.39
CA LEU A 124 -1.49 -0.17 4.26
C LEU A 124 -2.40 -0.86 3.25
N THR A 125 -2.43 -0.32 2.04
CA THR A 125 -3.12 -0.93 0.90
C THR A 125 -2.10 -1.49 -0.07
N VAL A 126 -2.35 -2.69 -0.55
CA VAL A 126 -1.53 -3.37 -1.55
C VAL A 126 -2.33 -3.53 -2.84
N GLY A 127 -1.66 -3.41 -3.97
CA GLY A 127 -2.28 -3.68 -5.27
C GLY A 127 -2.58 -5.16 -5.47
N TYR A 128 -3.60 -5.45 -6.27
CA TYR A 128 -4.11 -6.81 -6.50
C TYR A 128 -3.05 -7.82 -6.95
N GLY A 129 -2.01 -7.35 -7.66
CA GLY A 129 -0.90 -8.20 -8.09
C GLY A 129 -0.05 -8.77 -6.94
N LEU A 130 -0.03 -8.08 -5.78
CA LEU A 130 0.72 -8.52 -4.60
C LEU A 130 -0.11 -9.38 -3.63
N GLU A 131 -1.43 -9.41 -3.73
CA GLU A 131 -2.29 -10.12 -2.78
C GLU A 131 -2.07 -11.64 -2.75
N ASN A 132 -1.56 -12.22 -3.84
CA ASN A 132 -1.18 -13.63 -3.88
C ASN A 132 0.13 -13.95 -3.14
N TYR A 133 0.91 -12.91 -2.80
CA TYR A 133 2.24 -13.03 -2.20
C TYR A 133 2.29 -12.49 -0.77
N LEU A 134 1.49 -11.47 -0.47
CA LEU A 134 1.41 -10.84 0.85
C LEU A 134 0.12 -11.27 1.54
N THR A 135 0.28 -11.90 2.68
CA THR A 135 -0.85 -12.28 3.53
C THR A 135 -1.29 -11.10 4.41
N GLU A 136 -2.48 -11.21 4.99
CA GLU A 136 -2.94 -10.24 5.97
C GLU A 136 -2.02 -10.11 7.18
N ASN A 137 -1.52 -11.24 7.69
CA ASN A 137 -0.55 -11.26 8.80
C ASN A 137 0.74 -10.50 8.45
N ASP A 138 1.15 -10.50 7.17
CA ASP A 138 2.29 -9.71 6.72
C ASP A 138 2.01 -8.21 6.82
N LEU A 139 0.82 -7.77 6.41
CA LEU A 139 0.41 -6.37 6.49
C LEU A 139 0.22 -5.91 7.93
N GLU A 140 -0.39 -6.74 8.78
CA GLU A 140 -0.52 -6.51 10.22
C GLU A 140 0.84 -6.42 10.89
N SER A 141 1.80 -7.24 10.50
CA SER A 141 3.18 -7.19 11.02
C SER A 141 3.89 -5.90 10.64
N VAL A 142 3.68 -5.40 9.39
CA VAL A 142 4.24 -4.13 8.93
C VAL A 142 3.68 -2.96 9.75
N LEU A 143 2.36 -2.90 9.92
CA LEU A 143 1.71 -1.82 10.66
C LEU A 143 2.00 -1.92 12.16
N GLY A 144 1.98 -3.12 12.74
CA GLY A 144 2.24 -3.38 14.16
C GLY A 144 3.65 -2.96 14.58
N ALA A 145 4.65 -3.15 13.71
CA ALA A 145 6.01 -2.69 13.98
C ALA A 145 6.12 -1.17 14.16
N ALA A 146 5.27 -0.41 13.46
CA ALA A 146 5.30 1.06 13.46
C ALA A 146 4.25 1.70 14.38
N GLU A 147 3.34 0.92 14.97
CA GLU A 147 2.21 1.42 15.76
C GLU A 147 2.65 2.34 16.91
N GLY A 148 3.67 1.92 17.65
CA GLY A 148 4.21 2.71 18.76
C GLY A 148 4.80 4.05 18.32
N ALA A 149 5.45 4.09 17.14
CA ALA A 149 6.00 5.31 16.59
C ALA A 149 4.90 6.27 16.12
N PHE A 150 3.87 5.76 15.42
CA PHE A 150 2.73 6.58 14.97
C PHE A 150 1.93 7.15 16.14
N ARG A 151 1.65 6.36 17.17
CA ARG A 151 0.99 6.82 18.40
C ARG A 151 1.80 7.87 19.18
N ALA A 152 3.12 7.79 19.12
CA ALA A 152 4.01 8.79 19.70
C ALA A 152 4.20 10.06 18.84
N GLY A 153 3.59 10.13 17.65
CA GLY A 153 3.75 11.21 16.69
C GLY A 153 5.09 11.20 15.93
N ASP A 154 5.93 10.15 16.12
CA ASP A 154 7.17 10.00 15.36
C ASP A 154 6.92 9.32 14.01
N VAL A 155 6.21 10.05 13.15
CA VAL A 155 5.83 9.58 11.81
C VAL A 155 7.04 9.16 10.96
N PRO A 156 8.17 9.91 10.94
CA PRO A 156 9.36 9.50 10.20
C PRO A 156 9.93 8.15 10.65
N ARG A 157 9.89 7.85 11.93
CA ARG A 157 10.31 6.56 12.49
C ARG A 157 9.36 5.46 12.07
N GLY A 158 8.05 5.66 12.22
CA GLY A 158 7.04 4.68 11.82
C GLY A 158 7.14 4.31 10.34
N ILE A 159 7.33 5.29 9.44
CA ILE A 159 7.53 5.02 8.01
C ILE A 159 8.78 4.14 7.78
N ARG A 160 9.91 4.43 8.46
CA ARG A 160 11.12 3.61 8.33
C ARG A 160 10.90 2.17 8.79
N GLU A 161 10.18 1.97 9.89
CA GLU A 161 9.85 0.65 10.44
C GLU A 161 8.97 -0.14 9.46
N CYS A 162 7.90 0.47 8.90
CA CYS A 162 7.09 -0.14 7.86
C CYS A 162 7.91 -0.57 6.63
N VAL A 163 8.76 0.33 6.11
CA VAL A 163 9.58 0.04 4.93
C VAL A 163 10.60 -1.07 5.22
N GLN A 164 11.16 -1.11 6.43
CA GLN A 164 12.12 -2.15 6.83
C GLN A 164 11.46 -3.53 6.88
N VAL A 165 10.30 -3.65 7.54
CA VAL A 165 9.58 -4.93 7.66
C VAL A 165 9.11 -5.41 6.28
N MET A 166 8.52 -4.51 5.46
CA MET A 166 8.12 -4.85 4.09
C MET A 166 9.31 -5.27 3.23
N THR A 167 10.46 -4.59 3.35
CA THR A 167 11.69 -4.98 2.64
C THR A 167 12.11 -6.41 2.97
N ASN A 168 12.07 -6.79 4.23
CA ASN A 168 12.45 -8.14 4.66
C ASN A 168 11.46 -9.16 4.10
N ARG A 169 10.17 -8.87 4.20
CA ARG A 169 9.12 -9.78 3.71
C ARG A 169 9.20 -10.03 2.20
N LEU A 170 9.36 -8.97 1.40
CA LEU A 170 9.50 -9.13 -0.06
C LEU A 170 10.78 -9.88 -0.45
N ARG A 171 11.86 -9.76 0.32
CA ARG A 171 13.08 -10.59 0.10
C ARG A 171 12.83 -12.07 0.36
N GLU A 172 12.09 -12.40 1.40
CA GLU A 172 11.71 -13.79 1.71
C GLU A 172 10.87 -14.39 0.58
N ILE A 173 9.88 -13.63 0.09
CA ILE A 173 9.03 -14.02 -1.05
C ILE A 173 9.87 -14.24 -2.30
N ALA A 174 10.79 -13.32 -2.62
CA ALA A 174 11.67 -13.44 -3.78
C ALA A 174 12.52 -14.72 -3.71
N LYS A 175 13.16 -14.98 -2.57
CA LYS A 175 13.95 -16.21 -2.35
C LYS A 175 13.10 -17.47 -2.48
N ALA A 176 11.88 -17.49 -1.94
CA ALA A 176 10.99 -18.63 -2.04
C ALA A 176 10.57 -18.93 -3.49
N ASN A 177 10.43 -17.88 -4.32
CA ASN A 177 10.11 -18.02 -5.74
C ASN A 177 11.30 -18.49 -6.58
N GLU A 178 12.52 -18.08 -6.23
CA GLU A 178 13.75 -18.56 -6.91
C GLU A 178 13.99 -20.07 -6.69
N THR A 179 13.55 -20.61 -5.56
CA THR A 179 13.69 -22.03 -5.22
C THR A 179 12.56 -22.91 -5.78
N ARG A 180 11.51 -22.32 -6.35
CA ARG A 180 10.46 -23.09 -7.04
C ARG A 180 10.96 -23.51 -8.42
N PRO A 181 10.97 -24.84 -8.74
CA PRO A 181 11.29 -25.27 -10.09
C PRO A 181 10.28 -24.65 -11.07
N SER A 182 10.80 -24.10 -12.18
CA SER A 182 9.94 -23.62 -13.27
C SER A 182 8.96 -24.73 -13.66
N PRO A 183 7.66 -24.46 -13.86
CA PRO A 183 6.75 -25.46 -14.37
C PRO A 183 7.32 -25.95 -15.69
N SER A 184 7.60 -27.26 -15.77
CA SER A 184 8.05 -27.91 -17.00
C SER A 184 6.99 -27.62 -18.05
N VAL A 185 7.37 -26.87 -19.08
CA VAL A 185 6.57 -26.71 -20.30
C VAL A 185 6.43 -28.12 -20.86
N PRO A 186 5.22 -28.68 -20.99
CA PRO A 186 5.07 -29.97 -21.64
C PRO A 186 5.60 -29.79 -23.05
N ALA A 187 6.59 -30.62 -23.42
CA ALA A 187 7.05 -30.74 -24.79
C ALA A 187 5.85 -31.20 -25.62
N ASN A 188 5.23 -30.26 -26.35
CA ASN A 188 4.21 -30.60 -27.33
C ASN A 188 4.86 -31.47 -28.37
N GLY A 189 4.55 -32.78 -28.25
CA GLY A 189 4.82 -33.74 -29.28
C GLY A 189 4.03 -33.38 -30.55
N GLU A 190 4.72 -33.51 -31.61
CA GLU A 190 4.32 -33.83 -32.98
C GLU A 190 2.82 -33.93 -33.26
N TYR A 191 2.35 -33.04 -34.14
CA TYR A 191 1.46 -33.40 -35.24
C TYR A 191 1.85 -32.59 -36.48
#